data_e6f96f2a6956fd482faccbb861e4a5a2
#
_entry.id   e6f96f2a6956fd482faccbb861e4a5a2
#
_cell.length_a   1.000
_cell.length_b   1.000
_cell.length_c   1.000
_cell.angle_alpha   90.00
_cell.angle_beta   90.00
_cell.angle_gamma   90.00
#
_symmetry.space_group_name_H-M   'P 1'
#
loop_
_entity.id
_entity.type
_entity.pdbx_description
1 polymer ?
#
loop_
_entity_poly.entity_id
_entity_poly.type
_entity_poly.pdbx_seq_one_letter_code
_entity_poly.pdbx_strand_id
1 'polypeptide(L)'
;MSEINKQWLGLPLNLLWGYLAIAVFMTGDGFELAFLSHYIKSLGFTPAEASFAFTLYGLAAALSAWISGVVAEIITPQKTMLIGFVLWCVFHVLFLVFGLGQANYALMLLFYGIRGLAYPLFLYAFIVVIIHNVRSDKSSSALGWYWAVYSVGIGVAGSYIPSFTIPHIGEMGTLWLALAFCLAGGVIAMVSLRSVKTPTHMHNLSTREKFAELGRAATLLYTNRSILLSSMVRIINTLSLFGFAVI
;
A
#
# COMPACT_ATOMS: atom_id res chain seq x y z
N MET A 1 -34.54 0.08 -5.57
CA MET A 1 -33.60 0.84 -4.71
C MET A 1 -32.35 -0.01 -4.60
N SER A 2 -31.27 0.40 -5.29
CA SER A 2 -30.08 -0.39 -5.51
C SER A 2 -29.30 -0.66 -4.20
N GLU A 3 -28.60 -1.77 -4.14
CA GLU A 3 -27.73 -2.21 -3.02
C GLU A 3 -26.63 -1.19 -2.65
N ILE A 4 -26.40 -0.19 -3.48
CA ILE A 4 -25.44 0.91 -3.31
C ILE A 4 -25.65 1.74 -2.02
N ASN A 5 -26.81 1.62 -1.36
CA ASN A 5 -27.16 2.43 -0.19
C ASN A 5 -27.11 1.71 1.16
N LYS A 6 -26.77 0.42 1.21
CA LYS A 6 -26.66 -0.29 2.48
C LYS A 6 -25.31 0.02 3.14
N GLN A 7 -25.38 0.70 4.28
CA GLN A 7 -24.20 1.04 5.09
C GLN A 7 -24.41 0.58 6.54
N TRP A 8 -23.33 0.13 7.17
CA TRP A 8 -23.28 -0.13 8.59
C TRP A 8 -22.27 0.79 9.25
N LEU A 9 -22.73 1.68 10.12
CA LEU A 9 -21.87 2.72 10.74
C LEU A 9 -21.03 3.52 9.72
N GLY A 10 -21.57 3.77 8.53
CA GLY A 10 -20.88 4.47 7.44
C GLY A 10 -19.94 3.59 6.60
N LEU A 11 -19.78 2.30 6.92
CA LEU A 11 -19.06 1.33 6.10
C LEU A 11 -19.95 0.90 4.92
N PRO A 12 -19.53 1.12 3.66
CA PRO A 12 -20.32 0.69 2.51
C PRO A 12 -20.24 -0.84 2.34
N LEU A 13 -21.38 -1.52 2.55
CA LEU A 13 -21.44 -2.99 2.56
C LEU A 13 -21.13 -3.62 1.19
N ASN A 14 -21.40 -2.91 0.10
CA ASN A 14 -21.04 -3.33 -1.26
C ASN A 14 -19.52 -3.37 -1.52
N LEU A 15 -18.73 -2.70 -0.68
CA LEU A 15 -17.27 -2.69 -0.76
C LEU A 15 -16.59 -3.45 0.40
N LEU A 16 -17.36 -4.12 1.25
CA LEU A 16 -16.88 -4.81 2.46
C LEU A 16 -15.67 -5.73 2.17
N TRP A 17 -15.75 -6.53 1.12
CA TRP A 17 -14.67 -7.42 0.71
C TRP A 17 -13.42 -6.66 0.25
N GLY A 18 -13.59 -5.48 -0.32
CA GLY A 18 -12.47 -4.59 -0.64
C GLY A 18 -11.75 -4.10 0.62
N TYR A 19 -12.48 -3.71 1.66
CA TYR A 19 -11.91 -3.34 2.95
C TYR A 19 -11.20 -4.51 3.62
N LEU A 20 -11.79 -5.71 3.58
CA LEU A 20 -11.14 -6.92 4.08
C LEU A 20 -9.86 -7.23 3.30
N ALA A 21 -9.89 -7.09 1.98
CA ALA A 21 -8.72 -7.27 1.13
C ALA A 21 -7.57 -6.34 1.53
N ILE A 22 -7.87 -5.05 1.78
CA ILE A 22 -6.89 -4.07 2.27
C ILE A 22 -6.35 -4.48 3.64
N ALA A 23 -7.23 -4.86 4.60
CA ALA A 23 -6.79 -5.31 5.92
C ALA A 23 -5.82 -6.49 5.85
N VAL A 24 -6.18 -7.53 5.07
CA VAL A 24 -5.37 -8.75 4.92
C VAL A 24 -4.05 -8.46 4.19
N PHE A 25 -4.09 -7.69 3.10
CA PHE A 25 -2.88 -7.31 2.35
C PHE A 25 -1.92 -6.51 3.24
N MET A 26 -2.44 -5.51 3.96
CA MET A 26 -1.63 -4.67 4.84
C MET A 26 -1.12 -5.40 6.09
N THR A 27 -1.79 -6.48 6.50
CA THR A 27 -1.23 -7.36 7.53
C THR A 27 0.06 -8.00 7.04
N GLY A 28 0.09 -8.54 5.83
CA GLY A 28 1.30 -9.11 5.25
C GLY A 28 2.41 -8.07 5.04
N ASP A 29 2.08 -6.91 4.44
CA ASP A 29 3.04 -5.83 4.21
C ASP A 29 3.62 -5.28 5.54
N GLY A 30 2.82 -5.28 6.60
CA GLY A 30 3.21 -4.80 7.93
C GLY A 30 4.18 -5.69 8.69
N PHE A 31 4.31 -6.98 8.36
CA PHE A 31 5.21 -7.91 9.06
C PHE A 31 6.65 -7.39 9.13
N GLU A 32 7.11 -6.76 8.07
CA GLU A 32 8.47 -6.26 7.95
C GLU A 32 8.81 -5.14 8.93
N LEU A 33 7.83 -4.31 9.27
CA LEU A 33 8.04 -3.21 10.21
C LEU A 33 8.41 -3.72 11.61
N ALA A 34 8.02 -4.95 11.95
CA ALA A 34 8.27 -5.53 13.26
C ALA A 34 9.73 -6.00 13.43
N PHE A 35 10.39 -6.51 12.38
CA PHE A 35 11.66 -7.21 12.57
C PHE A 35 12.67 -7.12 11.41
N LEU A 36 12.28 -6.67 10.22
CA LEU A 36 13.16 -6.71 9.04
C LEU A 36 14.48 -5.97 9.25
N SER A 37 14.46 -4.83 9.94
CA SER A 37 15.70 -4.10 10.27
C SER A 37 16.67 -4.95 11.09
N HIS A 38 16.14 -5.67 12.10
CA HIS A 38 16.92 -6.58 12.91
C HIS A 38 17.44 -7.75 12.07
N TYR A 39 16.61 -8.32 11.21
CA TYR A 39 16.99 -9.43 10.34
C TYR A 39 18.09 -9.04 9.35
N ILE A 40 18.01 -7.87 8.71
CA ILE A 40 19.09 -7.36 7.85
C ILE A 40 20.41 -7.23 8.63
N LYS A 41 20.35 -6.71 9.85
CA LYS A 41 21.55 -6.61 10.72
C LYS A 41 22.11 -8.01 11.07
N SER A 42 21.27 -9.02 11.31
CA SER A 42 21.71 -10.38 11.61
C SER A 42 22.41 -11.07 10.41
N LEU A 43 22.15 -10.61 9.20
CA LEU A 43 22.85 -11.05 7.98
C LEU A 43 24.25 -10.43 7.83
N GLY A 44 24.68 -9.57 8.75
CA GLY A 44 26.00 -8.94 8.77
C GLY A 44 26.04 -7.52 8.21
N PHE A 45 24.88 -6.93 7.87
CA PHE A 45 24.82 -5.54 7.42
C PHE A 45 24.78 -4.56 8.59
N THR A 46 25.30 -3.36 8.35
CA THR A 46 25.32 -2.28 9.32
C THR A 46 23.93 -1.69 9.56
N PRO A 47 23.69 -1.03 10.72
CA PRO A 47 22.45 -0.29 10.96
C PRO A 47 22.15 0.77 9.89
N ALA A 48 23.20 1.42 9.35
CA ALA A 48 23.05 2.42 8.29
C ALA A 48 22.57 1.80 6.97
N GLU A 49 23.06 0.61 6.61
CA GLU A 49 22.60 -0.13 5.44
C GLU A 49 21.16 -0.61 5.58
N ALA A 50 20.76 -1.12 6.75
CA ALA A 50 19.39 -1.46 7.02
C ALA A 50 18.46 -0.22 6.89
N SER A 51 18.84 0.90 7.50
CA SER A 51 18.08 2.15 7.41
C SER A 51 17.96 2.68 5.98
N PHE A 52 19.03 2.55 5.18
CA PHE A 52 19.02 2.98 3.79
C PHE A 52 18.06 2.15 2.94
N ALA A 53 17.95 0.84 3.19
CA ALA A 53 16.96 0.00 2.51
C ALA A 53 15.52 0.50 2.75
N PHE A 54 15.17 0.80 4.00
CA PHE A 54 13.86 1.39 4.33
C PHE A 54 13.65 2.78 3.72
N THR A 55 14.71 3.60 3.67
CA THR A 55 14.66 4.93 3.04
C THR A 55 14.35 4.81 1.55
N LEU A 56 15.03 3.91 0.85
CA LEU A 56 14.82 3.69 -0.58
C LEU A 56 13.39 3.18 -0.86
N TYR A 57 12.92 2.23 -0.06
CA TYR A 57 11.53 1.76 -0.11
C TYR A 57 10.54 2.91 0.10
N GLY A 58 10.75 3.73 1.14
CA GLY A 58 9.88 4.86 1.47
C GLY A 58 9.85 5.93 0.38
N LEU A 59 10.99 6.24 -0.27
CA LEU A 59 11.06 7.18 -1.39
C LEU A 59 10.28 6.64 -2.61
N ALA A 60 10.46 5.37 -2.94
CA ALA A 60 9.73 4.72 -4.02
C ALA A 60 8.22 4.72 -3.73
N ALA A 61 7.83 4.42 -2.50
CA ALA A 61 6.45 4.45 -2.05
C ALA A 61 5.83 5.85 -2.12
N ALA A 62 6.56 6.87 -1.71
CA ALA A 62 6.10 8.27 -1.80
C ALA A 62 5.85 8.69 -3.25
N LEU A 63 6.77 8.35 -4.16
CA LEU A 63 6.61 8.60 -5.60
C LEU A 63 5.38 7.88 -6.15
N SER A 64 5.23 6.59 -5.84
CA SER A 64 4.09 5.79 -6.28
C SER A 64 2.76 6.30 -5.71
N ALA A 65 2.73 6.69 -4.45
CA ALA A 65 1.55 7.26 -3.81
C ALA A 65 1.06 8.52 -4.53
N TRP A 66 1.98 9.36 -4.97
CA TRP A 66 1.65 10.58 -5.71
C TRP A 66 1.02 10.28 -7.07
N ILE A 67 1.53 9.30 -7.81
CA ILE A 67 1.04 9.00 -9.17
C ILE A 67 -0.13 8.00 -9.20
N SER A 68 -0.33 7.22 -8.14
CA SER A 68 -1.26 6.08 -8.13
C SER A 68 -2.72 6.47 -8.40
N GLY A 69 -3.17 7.61 -7.90
CA GLY A 69 -4.52 8.11 -8.14
C GLY A 69 -4.74 8.43 -9.63
N VAL A 70 -3.79 9.10 -10.27
CA VAL A 70 -3.86 9.42 -11.69
C VAL A 70 -3.75 8.16 -12.55
N VAL A 71 -2.88 7.23 -12.19
CA VAL A 71 -2.78 5.94 -12.88
C VAL A 71 -4.12 5.19 -12.81
N ALA A 72 -4.77 5.18 -11.63
CA ALA A 72 -6.09 4.55 -11.46
C ALA A 72 -7.18 5.18 -12.35
N GLU A 73 -7.15 6.49 -12.54
CA GLU A 73 -8.07 7.19 -13.44
C GLU A 73 -7.75 6.95 -14.94
N ILE A 74 -6.47 6.68 -15.28
CA ILE A 74 -6.05 6.44 -16.67
C ILE A 74 -6.42 5.03 -17.15
N ILE A 75 -6.10 4.00 -16.33
CA ILE A 75 -6.20 2.59 -16.74
C ILE A 75 -7.31 1.82 -16.05
N THR A 76 -7.92 2.31 -15.07
CA THR A 76 -8.93 1.81 -14.12
C THR A 76 -8.34 1.43 -12.76
N PRO A 77 -9.07 1.70 -11.67
CA PRO A 77 -8.62 1.34 -10.33
C PRO A 77 -8.32 -0.15 -10.16
N GLN A 78 -9.15 -1.03 -10.72
CA GLN A 78 -8.96 -2.48 -10.62
C GLN A 78 -7.67 -2.96 -11.30
N LYS A 79 -7.33 -2.41 -12.49
CA LYS A 79 -6.09 -2.73 -13.18
C LYS A 79 -4.88 -2.18 -12.43
N THR A 80 -4.99 -0.98 -11.86
CA THR A 80 -3.93 -0.37 -11.03
C THR A 80 -3.68 -1.21 -9.78
N MET A 81 -4.74 -1.68 -9.10
CA MET A 81 -4.63 -2.62 -7.99
C MET A 81 -3.95 -3.93 -8.41
N LEU A 82 -4.34 -4.49 -9.55
CA LEU A 82 -3.72 -5.72 -10.07
C LEU A 82 -2.22 -5.54 -10.34
N ILE A 83 -1.83 -4.42 -10.95
CA ILE A 83 -0.42 -4.09 -11.18
C ILE A 83 0.33 -4.00 -9.87
N GLY A 84 -0.19 -3.25 -8.90
CA GLY A 84 0.40 -3.13 -7.56
C GLY A 84 0.53 -4.49 -6.86
N PHE A 85 -0.51 -5.30 -6.89
CA PHE A 85 -0.51 -6.64 -6.31
C PHE A 85 0.55 -7.56 -6.94
N VAL A 86 0.60 -7.64 -8.27
CA VAL A 86 1.56 -8.50 -8.99
C VAL A 86 2.99 -8.02 -8.75
N LEU A 87 3.25 -6.71 -8.85
CA LEU A 87 4.56 -6.13 -8.58
C LEU A 87 4.99 -6.44 -7.14
N TRP A 88 4.11 -6.26 -6.17
CA TRP A 88 4.45 -6.55 -4.76
C TRP A 88 4.86 -8.01 -4.59
N CYS A 89 4.06 -8.96 -5.07
CA CYS A 89 4.33 -10.38 -4.93
C CYS A 89 5.62 -10.80 -5.64
N VAL A 90 5.81 -10.37 -6.88
CA VAL A 90 7.01 -10.73 -7.67
C VAL A 90 8.27 -10.19 -7.01
N PHE A 91 8.29 -8.89 -6.70
CA PHE A 91 9.50 -8.27 -6.10
C PHE A 91 9.71 -8.67 -4.66
N HIS A 92 8.67 -9.09 -3.93
CA HIS A 92 8.83 -9.70 -2.62
C HIS A 92 9.55 -11.05 -2.72
N VAL A 93 9.15 -11.93 -3.65
CA VAL A 93 9.85 -13.21 -3.88
C VAL A 93 11.31 -12.99 -4.30
N LEU A 94 11.55 -12.06 -5.23
CA LEU A 94 12.92 -11.73 -5.65
C LEU A 94 13.76 -11.18 -4.49
N PHE A 95 13.17 -10.33 -3.66
CA PHE A 95 13.80 -9.80 -2.44
C PHE A 95 14.15 -10.91 -1.45
N LEU A 96 13.24 -11.88 -1.20
CA LEU A 96 13.50 -12.99 -0.29
C LEU A 96 14.59 -13.93 -0.83
N VAL A 97 14.50 -14.30 -2.12
CA VAL A 97 15.39 -15.34 -2.68
C VAL A 97 16.78 -14.77 -2.98
N PHE A 98 16.85 -13.64 -3.66
CA PHE A 98 18.12 -13.09 -4.18
C PHE A 98 18.69 -11.95 -3.32
N GLY A 99 17.85 -11.22 -2.61
CA GLY A 99 18.29 -10.19 -1.68
C GLY A 99 18.71 -10.79 -0.35
N LEU A 100 17.74 -11.17 0.46
CA LEU A 100 17.96 -11.68 1.82
C LEU A 100 18.58 -13.07 1.82
N GLY A 101 18.08 -14.01 1.00
CA GLY A 101 18.53 -15.41 0.99
C GLY A 101 19.97 -15.60 0.53
N GLN A 102 20.50 -14.67 -0.27
CA GLN A 102 21.90 -14.67 -0.70
C GLN A 102 22.74 -13.60 0.03
N ALA A 103 22.17 -12.89 1.00
CA ALA A 103 22.78 -11.75 1.65
C ALA A 103 23.42 -10.76 0.66
N ASN A 104 22.75 -10.52 -0.49
CA ASN A 104 23.23 -9.63 -1.54
C ASN A 104 22.61 -8.25 -1.39
N TYR A 105 23.37 -7.31 -0.85
CA TYR A 105 22.88 -5.97 -0.55
C TYR A 105 22.36 -5.20 -1.77
N ALA A 106 23.04 -5.29 -2.91
CA ALA A 106 22.61 -4.58 -4.13
C ALA A 106 21.26 -5.10 -4.65
N LEU A 107 21.07 -6.42 -4.68
CA LEU A 107 19.81 -7.04 -5.09
C LEU A 107 18.70 -6.80 -4.04
N MET A 108 19.07 -6.79 -2.76
CA MET A 108 18.15 -6.44 -1.67
C MET A 108 17.61 -5.01 -1.86
N LEU A 109 18.47 -4.03 -2.08
CA LEU A 109 18.05 -2.64 -2.34
C LEU A 109 17.22 -2.52 -3.60
N LEU A 110 17.64 -3.17 -4.70
CA LEU A 110 16.93 -3.12 -5.97
C LEU A 110 15.49 -3.65 -5.83
N PHE A 111 15.33 -4.86 -5.32
CA PHE A 111 14.02 -5.50 -5.27
C PHE A 111 13.12 -4.88 -4.19
N TYR A 112 13.68 -4.53 -3.05
CA TYR A 112 12.94 -3.85 -2.00
C TYR A 112 12.50 -2.44 -2.44
N GLY A 113 13.38 -1.69 -3.08
CA GLY A 113 13.06 -0.38 -3.64
C GLY A 113 11.97 -0.41 -4.70
N ILE A 114 12.06 -1.34 -5.69
CA ILE A 114 10.99 -1.49 -6.71
C ILE A 114 9.68 -1.92 -6.07
N ARG A 115 9.71 -2.81 -5.07
CA ARG A 115 8.52 -3.22 -4.33
C ARG A 115 7.85 -2.05 -3.60
N GLY A 116 8.61 -1.05 -3.19
CA GLY A 116 8.09 0.20 -2.63
C GLY A 116 7.09 0.92 -3.55
N LEU A 117 7.23 0.78 -4.88
CA LEU A 117 6.25 1.31 -5.83
C LEU A 117 4.91 0.55 -5.82
N ALA A 118 4.90 -0.67 -5.35
CA ALA A 118 3.79 -1.60 -5.55
C ALA A 118 2.61 -1.37 -4.61
N TYR A 119 2.87 -1.26 -3.28
CA TYR A 119 1.78 -1.18 -2.31
C TYR A 119 0.90 0.07 -2.47
N PRO A 120 1.45 1.27 -2.80
CA PRO A 120 0.60 2.43 -2.99
C PRO A 120 -0.30 2.31 -4.23
N LEU A 121 0.15 1.65 -5.31
CA LEU A 121 -0.69 1.36 -6.47
C LEU A 121 -1.90 0.50 -6.07
N PHE A 122 -1.69 -0.51 -5.22
CA PHE A 122 -2.78 -1.34 -4.71
C PHE A 122 -3.73 -0.55 -3.80
N LEU A 123 -3.20 0.17 -2.84
CA LEU A 123 -3.94 0.86 -1.80
C LEU A 123 -4.72 2.07 -2.30
N TYR A 124 -4.06 3.01 -2.96
CA TYR A 124 -4.71 4.27 -3.34
C TYR A 124 -5.67 4.10 -4.50
N ALA A 125 -5.49 3.08 -5.35
CA ALA A 125 -6.50 2.74 -6.35
C ALA A 125 -7.83 2.29 -5.70
N PHE A 126 -7.81 1.64 -4.53
CA PHE A 126 -9.03 1.33 -3.81
C PHE A 126 -9.73 2.58 -3.25
N ILE A 127 -8.99 3.62 -2.87
CA ILE A 127 -9.59 4.92 -2.52
C ILE A 127 -10.40 5.48 -3.69
N VAL A 128 -9.88 5.37 -4.92
CA VAL A 128 -10.61 5.79 -6.12
C VAL A 128 -11.90 4.97 -6.29
N VAL A 129 -11.86 3.64 -6.03
CA VAL A 129 -13.07 2.81 -6.01
C VAL A 129 -14.08 3.32 -4.99
N ILE A 130 -13.64 3.66 -3.77
CA ILE A 130 -14.52 4.18 -2.72
C ILE A 130 -15.18 5.49 -3.17
N ILE A 131 -14.41 6.44 -3.67
CA ILE A 131 -14.91 7.77 -4.09
C ILE A 131 -15.98 7.63 -5.19
N HIS A 132 -15.79 6.73 -6.14
CA HIS A 132 -16.75 6.51 -7.23
C HIS A 132 -18.01 5.72 -6.83
N ASN A 133 -17.97 4.96 -5.76
CA ASN A 133 -19.08 4.07 -5.36
C ASN A 133 -19.80 4.50 -4.07
N VAL A 134 -19.35 5.57 -3.44
CA VAL A 134 -19.94 6.09 -2.21
C VAL A 134 -20.44 7.51 -2.46
N ARG A 135 -21.61 7.85 -1.89
CA ARG A 135 -22.15 9.21 -1.97
C ARG A 135 -21.20 10.20 -1.30
N SER A 136 -21.11 11.42 -1.83
CA SER A 136 -20.19 12.47 -1.35
C SER A 136 -20.39 12.82 0.14
N ASP A 137 -21.64 12.80 0.63
CA ASP A 137 -21.97 13.04 2.04
C ASP A 137 -21.51 11.93 2.99
N LYS A 138 -21.14 10.76 2.46
CA LYS A 138 -20.67 9.57 3.21
C LYS A 138 -19.21 9.21 2.95
N SER A 139 -18.55 9.89 2.02
CA SER A 139 -17.18 9.60 1.63
C SER A 139 -16.19 9.72 2.78
N SER A 140 -16.35 10.71 3.66
CA SER A 140 -15.48 10.88 4.84
C SER A 140 -15.53 9.67 5.78
N SER A 141 -16.72 9.13 6.03
CA SER A 141 -16.88 7.93 6.88
C SER A 141 -16.31 6.68 6.22
N ALA A 142 -16.53 6.49 4.92
CA ALA A 142 -15.96 5.39 4.16
C ALA A 142 -14.42 5.44 4.15
N LEU A 143 -13.83 6.62 3.96
CA LEU A 143 -12.38 6.82 4.05
C LEU A 143 -11.85 6.63 5.48
N GLY A 144 -12.63 6.99 6.49
CA GLY A 144 -12.30 6.69 7.89
C GLY A 144 -12.18 5.17 8.14
N TRP A 145 -13.12 4.37 7.64
CA TRP A 145 -13.04 2.91 7.68
C TRP A 145 -11.85 2.36 6.89
N TYR A 146 -11.55 2.94 5.73
CA TYR A 146 -10.36 2.57 4.96
C TYR A 146 -9.08 2.71 5.78
N TRP A 147 -8.88 3.87 6.42
CA TRP A 147 -7.70 4.11 7.24
C TRP A 147 -7.70 3.28 8.53
N ALA A 148 -8.86 2.96 9.09
CA ALA A 148 -8.98 2.07 10.24
C ALA A 148 -8.51 0.65 9.90
N VAL A 149 -9.02 0.04 8.82
CA VAL A 149 -8.61 -1.31 8.42
C VAL A 149 -7.16 -1.37 7.96
N TYR A 150 -6.68 -0.31 7.28
CA TYR A 150 -5.26 -0.15 6.96
C TYR A 150 -4.39 -0.17 8.22
N SER A 151 -4.73 0.66 9.21
CA SER A 151 -3.93 0.79 10.44
C SER A 151 -3.98 -0.47 11.30
N VAL A 152 -5.13 -1.15 11.39
CA VAL A 152 -5.26 -2.45 12.05
C VAL A 152 -4.41 -3.50 11.34
N GLY A 153 -4.45 -3.53 10.01
CA GLY A 153 -3.63 -4.46 9.22
C GLY A 153 -2.15 -4.25 9.47
N ILE A 154 -1.63 -3.07 9.13
CA ILE A 154 -0.18 -2.80 9.16
C ILE A 154 0.36 -2.66 10.59
N GLY A 155 -0.34 -1.95 11.47
CA GLY A 155 0.17 -1.57 12.79
C GLY A 155 -0.16 -2.58 13.87
N VAL A 156 -1.34 -3.23 13.84
CA VAL A 156 -1.73 -4.19 14.88
C VAL A 156 -1.40 -5.61 14.42
N ALA A 157 -2.11 -6.14 13.42
CA ALA A 157 -1.92 -7.52 12.99
C ALA A 157 -0.52 -7.76 12.41
N GLY A 158 -0.02 -6.80 11.60
CA GLY A 158 1.31 -6.83 11.01
C GLY A 158 2.45 -6.84 12.02
N SER A 159 2.27 -6.23 13.19
CA SER A 159 3.29 -6.24 14.25
C SER A 159 3.17 -7.43 15.20
N TYR A 160 1.93 -7.82 15.54
CA TYR A 160 1.71 -8.90 16.51
C TYR A 160 1.92 -10.30 15.93
N ILE A 161 1.48 -10.59 14.70
CA ILE A 161 1.60 -11.93 14.11
C ILE A 161 3.06 -12.39 14.03
N PRO A 162 4.04 -11.56 13.60
CA PRO A 162 5.46 -11.94 13.61
C PRO A 162 5.98 -12.37 14.98
N SER A 163 5.52 -11.75 16.08
CA SER A 163 5.96 -12.15 17.42
C SER A 163 5.60 -13.58 17.79
N PHE A 164 4.53 -14.13 17.21
CA PHE A 164 4.14 -15.53 17.38
C PHE A 164 4.77 -16.45 16.33
N THR A 165 5.00 -15.97 15.11
CA THR A 165 5.47 -16.85 14.02
C THR A 165 6.99 -16.99 13.99
N ILE A 166 7.74 -15.94 14.30
CA ILE A 166 9.22 -15.99 14.32
C ILE A 166 9.77 -17.12 15.22
N PRO A 167 9.29 -17.34 16.45
CA PRO A 167 9.76 -18.43 17.30
C PRO A 167 9.54 -19.83 16.72
N HIS A 168 8.60 -20.00 15.79
CA HIS A 168 8.21 -21.30 15.23
C HIS A 168 8.78 -21.56 13.84
N ILE A 169 8.80 -20.54 12.98
CA ILE A 169 9.19 -20.69 11.57
C ILE A 169 10.34 -19.75 11.16
N GLY A 170 10.89 -19.01 12.11
CA GLY A 170 11.99 -18.09 11.89
C GLY A 170 11.57 -16.81 11.12
N GLU A 171 12.51 -15.87 10.99
CA GLU A 171 12.30 -14.59 10.33
C GLU A 171 12.01 -14.76 8.83
N MET A 172 12.80 -15.59 8.14
CA MET A 172 12.59 -15.90 6.72
C MET A 172 11.24 -16.59 6.47
N GLY A 173 10.86 -17.57 7.31
CA GLY A 173 9.55 -18.23 7.22
C GLY A 173 8.39 -17.26 7.45
N THR A 174 8.56 -16.30 8.36
CA THR A 174 7.57 -15.23 8.62
C THR A 174 7.43 -14.30 7.41
N LEU A 175 8.51 -13.99 6.69
CA LEU A 175 8.43 -13.22 5.44
C LEU A 175 7.71 -13.99 4.31
N TRP A 176 7.89 -15.31 4.22
CA TRP A 176 7.09 -16.14 3.30
C TRP A 176 5.60 -16.15 3.69
N LEU A 177 5.29 -16.14 4.99
CA LEU A 177 3.92 -16.00 5.46
C LEU A 177 3.34 -14.63 5.11
N ALA A 178 4.13 -13.56 5.16
CA ALA A 178 3.74 -12.22 4.67
C ALA A 178 3.26 -12.27 3.20
N LEU A 179 3.99 -13.00 2.34
CA LEU A 179 3.56 -13.24 0.96
C LEU A 179 2.19 -13.92 0.90
N ALA A 180 1.93 -14.92 1.75
CA ALA A 180 0.64 -15.61 1.76
C ALA A 180 -0.51 -14.67 2.14
N PHE A 181 -0.32 -13.76 3.10
CA PHE A 181 -1.29 -12.73 3.45
C PHE A 181 -1.53 -11.76 2.29
N CYS A 182 -0.46 -11.27 1.64
CA CYS A 182 -0.58 -10.37 0.50
C CYS A 182 -1.25 -11.05 -0.70
N LEU A 183 -0.94 -12.34 -0.96
CA LEU A 183 -1.63 -13.13 -1.98
C LEU A 183 -3.12 -13.27 -1.66
N ALA A 184 -3.48 -13.61 -0.42
CA ALA A 184 -4.88 -13.72 -0.01
C ALA A 184 -5.61 -12.38 -0.17
N GLY A 185 -5.05 -11.29 0.34
CA GLY A 185 -5.62 -9.94 0.21
C GLY A 185 -5.78 -9.51 -1.25
N GLY A 186 -4.74 -9.73 -2.07
CA GLY A 186 -4.79 -9.43 -3.50
C GLY A 186 -5.86 -10.23 -4.25
N VAL A 187 -5.96 -11.54 -4.00
CA VAL A 187 -6.99 -12.40 -4.61
C VAL A 187 -8.41 -11.97 -4.18
N ILE A 188 -8.62 -11.70 -2.89
CA ILE A 188 -9.91 -11.20 -2.39
C ILE A 188 -10.28 -9.91 -3.13
N ALA A 189 -9.35 -8.96 -3.27
CA ALA A 189 -9.59 -7.72 -4.01
C ALA A 189 -9.96 -7.98 -5.48
N MET A 190 -9.17 -8.80 -6.17
CA MET A 190 -9.38 -9.06 -7.60
C MET A 190 -10.70 -9.78 -7.87
N VAL A 191 -11.11 -10.69 -7.01
CA VAL A 191 -12.39 -11.42 -7.16
C VAL A 191 -13.58 -10.52 -6.81
N SER A 192 -13.51 -9.83 -5.68
CA SER A 192 -14.65 -9.06 -5.16
C SER A 192 -14.91 -7.74 -5.92
N LEU A 193 -13.85 -7.09 -6.41
CA LEU A 193 -13.97 -5.79 -7.07
C LEU A 193 -14.12 -5.86 -8.60
N ARG A 194 -14.01 -7.06 -9.19
CA ARG A 194 -14.09 -7.21 -10.66
C ARG A 194 -15.40 -6.72 -11.28
N SER A 195 -16.50 -6.79 -10.54
CA SER A 195 -17.83 -6.36 -10.98
C SER A 195 -18.18 -4.92 -10.57
N VAL A 196 -17.35 -4.29 -9.74
CA VAL A 196 -17.59 -2.91 -9.29
C VAL A 196 -17.27 -1.95 -10.42
N LYS A 197 -18.28 -1.22 -10.88
CA LYS A 197 -18.12 -0.24 -11.95
C LYS A 197 -17.46 1.02 -11.42
N THR A 198 -16.34 1.40 -12.02
CA THR A 198 -15.67 2.68 -11.77
C THR A 198 -15.53 3.41 -13.09
N PRO A 199 -16.33 4.47 -13.31
CA PRO A 199 -16.17 5.30 -14.49
C PRO A 199 -14.81 6.00 -14.42
N THR A 200 -14.00 5.89 -15.48
CA THR A 200 -12.71 6.57 -15.59
C THR A 200 -12.90 7.87 -16.37
N HIS A 201 -12.79 9.00 -15.68
CA HIS A 201 -12.96 10.32 -16.30
C HIS A 201 -11.84 10.66 -17.28
N MET A 202 -10.64 10.14 -17.07
CA MET A 202 -9.46 10.43 -17.89
C MET A 202 -9.27 9.52 -19.11
N HIS A 203 -10.17 8.56 -19.35
CA HIS A 203 -10.00 7.61 -20.45
C HIS A 203 -9.94 8.31 -21.84
N ASN A 204 -10.66 9.39 -22.01
CA ASN A 204 -10.76 10.15 -23.26
C ASN A 204 -9.71 11.26 -23.40
N LEU A 205 -8.86 11.48 -22.41
CA LEU A 205 -7.83 12.50 -22.47
C LEU A 205 -6.59 12.01 -23.23
N SER A 206 -5.95 12.91 -23.96
CA SER A 206 -4.66 12.64 -24.60
C SER A 206 -3.56 12.41 -23.55
N THR A 207 -2.49 11.74 -23.95
CA THR A 207 -1.34 11.48 -23.04
C THR A 207 -0.77 12.76 -22.44
N ARG A 208 -0.72 13.86 -23.23
CA ARG A 208 -0.24 15.16 -22.78
C ARG A 208 -1.14 15.78 -21.70
N GLU A 209 -2.45 15.65 -21.85
CA GLU A 209 -3.43 16.15 -20.86
C GLU A 209 -3.34 15.35 -19.55
N LYS A 210 -3.12 14.04 -19.63
CA LYS A 210 -2.91 13.17 -18.48
C LYS A 210 -1.66 13.56 -17.66
N PHE A 211 -0.55 13.85 -18.33
CA PHE A 211 0.64 14.40 -17.68
C PHE A 211 0.44 15.83 -17.14
N ALA A 212 -0.36 16.65 -17.81
CA ALA A 212 -0.70 17.97 -17.32
C ALA A 212 -1.52 17.91 -16.01
N GLU A 213 -2.42 16.92 -15.87
CA GLU A 213 -3.15 16.69 -14.61
C GLU A 213 -2.22 16.28 -13.46
N LEU A 214 -1.20 15.44 -13.71
CA LEU A 214 -0.15 15.15 -12.73
C LEU A 214 0.58 16.43 -12.27
N GLY A 215 0.92 17.32 -13.21
CA GLY A 215 1.53 18.61 -12.89
C GLY A 215 0.62 19.50 -12.07
N ARG A 216 -0.70 19.54 -12.38
CA ARG A 216 -1.69 20.27 -11.60
C ARG A 216 -1.82 19.73 -10.17
N ALA A 217 -1.79 18.41 -9.98
CA ALA A 217 -1.80 17.82 -8.66
C ALA A 217 -0.61 18.28 -7.80
N ALA A 218 0.58 18.42 -8.40
CA ALA A 218 1.74 19.01 -7.73
C ALA A 218 1.54 20.49 -7.38
N THR A 219 0.95 21.28 -8.27
CA THR A 219 0.70 22.72 -8.00
C THR A 219 -0.32 22.93 -6.88
N LEU A 220 -1.29 22.02 -6.70
CA LEU A 220 -2.25 22.09 -5.61
C LEU A 220 -1.60 22.05 -4.21
N LEU A 221 -0.45 21.39 -4.06
CA LEU A 221 0.31 21.38 -2.81
C LEU A 221 0.77 22.79 -2.40
N TYR A 222 1.06 23.64 -3.36
CA TYR A 222 1.53 25.01 -3.11
C TYR A 222 0.40 26.05 -3.11
N THR A 223 -0.68 25.80 -3.83
CA THR A 223 -1.79 26.76 -4.00
C THR A 223 -2.90 26.57 -2.96
N ASN A 224 -3.05 25.38 -2.39
CA ASN A 224 -4.10 25.09 -1.42
C ASN A 224 -3.52 24.76 -0.04
N ARG A 225 -3.64 25.73 0.90
CA ARG A 225 -3.11 25.61 2.27
C ARG A 225 -3.64 24.37 3.02
N SER A 226 -4.90 24.00 2.81
CA SER A 226 -5.47 22.81 3.47
C SER A 226 -4.83 21.51 2.98
N ILE A 227 -4.55 21.42 1.67
CA ILE A 227 -3.86 20.29 1.06
C ILE A 227 -2.42 20.23 1.58
N LEU A 228 -1.71 21.37 1.61
CA LEU A 228 -0.35 21.44 2.14
C LEU A 228 -0.29 20.96 3.61
N LEU A 229 -1.15 21.48 4.48
CA LEU A 229 -1.19 21.11 5.89
C LEU A 229 -1.51 19.63 6.09
N SER A 230 -2.51 19.11 5.36
CA SER A 230 -2.84 17.67 5.42
C SER A 230 -1.68 16.78 4.95
N SER A 231 -0.95 17.22 3.93
CA SER A 231 0.23 16.52 3.41
C SER A 231 1.38 16.54 4.43
N MET A 232 1.62 17.68 5.10
CA MET A 232 2.63 17.78 6.15
C MET A 232 2.32 16.87 7.34
N VAL A 233 1.06 16.85 7.81
CA VAL A 233 0.61 15.93 8.88
C VAL A 233 0.84 14.48 8.45
N ARG A 234 0.54 14.14 7.20
CA ARG A 234 0.74 12.79 6.67
C ARG A 234 2.23 12.42 6.62
N ILE A 235 3.09 13.33 6.18
CA ILE A 235 4.55 13.13 6.16
C ILE A 235 5.07 12.86 7.56
N ILE A 236 4.69 13.68 8.55
CA ILE A 236 5.11 13.53 9.94
C ILE A 236 4.67 12.17 10.50
N ASN A 237 3.42 11.78 10.30
CA ASN A 237 2.90 10.48 10.74
C ASN A 237 3.66 9.31 10.10
N THR A 238 3.95 9.41 8.80
CA THR A 238 4.69 8.36 8.07
C THR A 238 6.13 8.27 8.55
N LEU A 239 6.82 9.39 8.73
CA LEU A 239 8.18 9.42 9.28
C LEU A 239 8.25 8.83 10.69
N SER A 240 7.26 9.11 11.55
CA SER A 240 7.18 8.52 12.87
C SER A 240 7.04 6.99 12.79
N LEU A 241 6.15 6.48 11.93
CA LEU A 241 5.93 5.05 11.78
C LEU A 241 7.19 4.31 11.33
N PHE A 242 7.88 4.83 10.30
CA PHE A 242 9.12 4.23 9.80
C PHE A 242 10.32 4.48 10.73
N GLY A 243 10.35 5.59 11.45
CA GLY A 243 11.40 5.88 12.45
C GLY A 243 11.44 4.84 13.56
N PHE A 244 10.29 4.38 14.05
CA PHE A 244 10.22 3.31 15.05
C PHE A 244 10.65 1.94 14.51
N ALA A 245 10.48 1.68 13.22
CA ALA A 245 10.87 0.39 12.62
C ALA A 245 12.40 0.23 12.45
N VAL A 246 13.17 1.30 12.61
CA VAL A 246 14.63 1.30 12.38
C VAL A 246 15.44 1.28 13.69
N ILE A 247 14.85 1.69 14.81
CA ILE A 247 15.47 1.64 16.12
C ILE A 247 15.42 0.23 16.68
#